data_23510e0aea270c04d41e705bdb318529
#
_entry.id   23510e0aea270c04d41e705bdb318529
#
_cell.length_a   1.000
_cell.length_b   1.000
_cell.length_c   1.000
_cell.angle_alpha   90.00
_cell.angle_beta   90.00
_cell.angle_gamma   90.00
#
_symmetry.space_group_name_H-M   'P 1'
#
loop_
_entity.id
_entity.type
_entity.pdbx_description
1 polymer ?
#
loop_
_entity_poly.entity_id
_entity_poly.type
_entity_poly.pdbx_seq_one_letter_code
_entity_poly.pdbx_strand_id
1 'polypeptide(L)'
;IETLKPKACEIIWKPQIVKEFHTNGMMFQAFDKEENLLETWEVYSVGGGSIMEASESRIGRSEIYPLTKLEDIIKWCKDNCKELWEYVEEYEDKDIWAYLMKIWHSMEKTIDIGLSKTGVLPGTLKYPRKAQMFYKKARREGSRLKNTGLTFAYALAVSEENGGGGIVVTAPTCGACGVVPAVLRSIKEELSLDEEEILKGLAIGGLIGNLIKENASISGAEVGCQGEVGAACSMAAAIATYFYGGTLRQIEYAAEMALEHHLGMTCDPVGGYVQVPCIERNAVAAERALSAANYSLFTDGSHRVSFDEVVITMMETGKDLKCAYRETSEGGLAKNYKIRD
;
A
#
# COMPACT_ATOMS: atom_id res chain seq x y z
N ILE A 1 13.18 18.79 -6.55
CA ILE A 1 12.28 19.99 -6.52
C ILE A 1 12.55 20.85 -5.30
N GLU A 2 12.77 20.29 -4.10
CA GLU A 2 13.07 21.05 -2.88
C GLU A 2 14.32 21.94 -2.98
N THR A 3 15.24 21.62 -3.86
CA THR A 3 16.47 22.39 -4.12
C THR A 3 16.31 23.44 -5.21
N LEU A 4 15.22 23.43 -5.99
CA LEU A 4 14.95 24.40 -7.05
C LEU A 4 14.21 25.62 -6.47
N LYS A 5 14.56 26.82 -6.95
CA LYS A 5 13.82 28.03 -6.60
C LYS A 5 12.37 27.91 -7.10
N PRO A 6 11.36 28.45 -6.39
CA PRO A 6 9.94 28.27 -6.73
C PRO A 6 9.48 28.70 -8.11
N LYS A 7 10.33 29.34 -8.91
CA LYS A 7 10.06 29.74 -10.31
C LYS A 7 10.95 29.05 -11.34
N ALA A 8 11.76 28.08 -10.91
CA ALA A 8 12.70 27.39 -11.81
C ALA A 8 12.11 26.14 -12.47
N CYS A 9 10.89 25.74 -12.13
CA CYS A 9 10.21 24.61 -12.73
C CYS A 9 8.75 24.94 -13.02
N GLU A 10 8.30 24.65 -14.24
CA GLU A 10 6.91 24.74 -14.66
C GLU A 10 6.37 23.33 -14.88
N ILE A 11 5.18 23.02 -14.38
CA ILE A 11 4.50 21.75 -14.60
C ILE A 11 3.38 21.95 -15.60
N ILE A 12 3.50 21.29 -16.76
CA ILE A 12 2.50 21.32 -17.82
C ILE A 12 1.69 20.02 -17.80
N TRP A 13 0.44 20.12 -17.38
CA TRP A 13 -0.48 18.97 -17.32
C TRP A 13 -1.07 18.66 -18.69
N LYS A 14 -0.92 17.41 -19.15
CA LYS A 14 -1.48 16.91 -20.41
C LYS A 14 -2.27 15.61 -20.18
N PRO A 15 -3.36 15.63 -19.40
CA PRO A 15 -4.08 14.42 -18.96
C PRO A 15 -4.73 13.63 -20.10
N GLN A 16 -4.90 14.25 -21.29
CA GLN A 16 -5.47 13.61 -22.48
C GLN A 16 -4.46 12.74 -23.25
N ILE A 17 -3.17 12.86 -22.94
CA ILE A 17 -2.13 12.10 -23.64
C ILE A 17 -1.88 10.80 -22.87
N VAL A 18 -2.25 9.68 -23.49
CA VAL A 18 -1.95 8.33 -23.00
C VAL A 18 -0.78 7.78 -23.82
N LYS A 19 0.28 7.38 -23.13
CA LYS A 19 1.47 6.78 -23.75
C LYS A 19 1.28 5.27 -23.89
N GLU A 20 1.85 4.66 -24.93
CA GLU A 20 1.73 3.20 -25.18
C GLU A 20 2.40 2.36 -24.09
N PHE A 21 3.54 2.81 -23.55
CA PHE A 21 4.30 2.05 -22.57
C PHE A 21 3.57 1.96 -21.20
N HIS A 22 3.10 3.11 -20.69
CA HIS A 22 2.35 3.18 -19.44
C HIS A 22 1.53 4.48 -19.35
N THR A 23 0.41 4.47 -18.67
CA THR A 23 -0.50 5.62 -18.56
C THR A 23 0.10 6.78 -17.75
N ASN A 24 0.93 6.49 -16.75
CA ASN A 24 1.53 7.50 -15.87
C ASN A 24 2.90 7.95 -16.39
N GLY A 25 2.91 8.59 -17.58
CA GLY A 25 4.13 9.11 -18.20
C GLY A 25 4.49 10.52 -17.72
N MET A 26 5.77 10.77 -17.52
CA MET A 26 6.35 12.06 -17.19
C MET A 26 7.48 12.39 -18.15
N MET A 27 7.51 13.63 -18.65
CA MET A 27 8.60 14.13 -19.49
C MET A 27 9.26 15.30 -18.78
N PHE A 28 10.53 15.17 -18.49
CA PHE A 28 11.37 16.24 -17.94
C PHE A 28 12.18 16.87 -19.07
N GLN A 29 12.22 18.20 -19.11
CA GLN A 29 13.00 18.96 -20.08
C GLN A 29 13.83 20.00 -19.34
N ALA A 30 15.12 20.03 -19.61
CA ALA A 30 16.04 21.04 -19.11
C ALA A 30 16.38 22.03 -20.22
N PHE A 31 16.36 23.32 -19.89
CA PHE A 31 16.68 24.41 -20.78
C PHE A 31 17.81 25.26 -20.21
N ASP A 32 18.62 25.85 -21.11
CA ASP A 32 19.59 26.88 -20.71
C ASP A 32 18.91 28.24 -20.46
N LYS A 33 19.72 29.26 -20.21
CA LYS A 33 19.22 30.63 -19.94
C LYS A 33 18.65 31.32 -21.22
N GLU A 34 19.02 30.83 -22.36
CA GLU A 34 18.57 31.28 -23.69
C GLU A 34 17.39 30.46 -24.22
N GLU A 35 16.77 29.63 -23.35
CA GLU A 35 15.64 28.74 -23.65
C GLU A 35 15.94 27.62 -24.68
N ASN A 36 17.21 27.31 -24.92
CA ASN A 36 17.56 26.14 -25.73
C ASN A 36 17.39 24.85 -24.91
N LEU A 37 16.79 23.85 -25.56
CA LEU A 37 16.61 22.53 -24.94
C LEU A 37 17.97 21.83 -24.78
N LEU A 38 18.36 21.52 -23.55
CA LEU A 38 19.60 20.82 -23.23
C LEU A 38 19.40 19.31 -23.16
N GLU A 39 18.32 18.87 -22.50
CA GLU A 39 18.07 17.46 -22.24
C GLU A 39 16.57 17.18 -22.14
N THR A 40 16.17 15.98 -22.57
CA THR A 40 14.82 15.45 -22.37
C THR A 40 14.92 14.06 -21.78
N TRP A 41 14.14 13.83 -20.73
CA TRP A 41 14.06 12.54 -20.05
C TRP A 41 12.60 12.13 -19.92
N GLU A 42 12.24 10.97 -20.50
CA GLU A 42 10.90 10.41 -20.45
C GLU A 42 10.89 9.17 -19.55
N VAL A 43 10.07 9.21 -18.51
CA VAL A 43 9.96 8.15 -17.51
C VAL A 43 8.51 7.89 -17.15
N TYR A 44 8.26 6.74 -16.60
CA TYR A 44 6.94 6.25 -16.22
C TYR A 44 6.90 5.82 -14.75
N SER A 45 5.88 6.26 -14.01
CA SER A 45 5.62 5.76 -12.68
C SER A 45 4.83 4.45 -12.78
N VAL A 46 5.47 3.35 -12.41
CA VAL A 46 4.92 1.98 -12.55
C VAL A 46 4.39 1.41 -11.23
N GLY A 47 4.15 2.28 -10.24
CA GLY A 47 3.61 1.93 -8.93
C GLY A 47 4.68 1.69 -7.87
N GLY A 48 4.28 1.82 -6.60
CA GLY A 48 5.16 1.59 -5.44
C GLY A 48 6.40 2.49 -5.37
N GLY A 49 6.39 3.65 -6.04
CA GLY A 49 7.55 4.55 -6.12
C GLY A 49 8.58 4.17 -7.18
N SER A 50 8.36 3.08 -7.92
CA SER A 50 9.24 2.67 -9.01
C SER A 50 9.02 3.54 -10.25
N ILE A 51 10.12 3.90 -10.93
CA ILE A 51 10.12 4.57 -12.23
C ILE A 51 10.82 3.69 -13.26
N MET A 52 10.39 3.75 -14.51
CA MET A 52 10.99 3.02 -15.64
C MET A 52 11.07 3.91 -16.87
N GLU A 53 12.09 3.70 -17.69
CA GLU A 53 12.17 4.24 -19.04
C GLU A 53 11.56 3.26 -20.06
N ALA A 54 11.03 3.78 -21.19
CA ALA A 54 10.46 2.91 -22.22
C ALA A 54 11.51 1.98 -22.87
N SER A 55 12.80 2.34 -22.77
CA SER A 55 13.94 1.53 -23.21
C SER A 55 14.33 0.42 -22.22
N GLU A 56 13.91 0.53 -20.97
CA GLU A 56 14.20 -0.47 -19.96
C GLU A 56 13.25 -1.65 -20.12
N SER A 57 13.76 -2.80 -20.53
CA SER A 57 13.00 -4.03 -20.43
C SER A 57 12.84 -4.39 -18.93
N ARG A 58 11.72 -4.98 -18.54
CA ARG A 58 11.55 -5.63 -17.22
C ARG A 58 12.59 -6.75 -16.97
N ILE A 59 13.39 -7.06 -17.98
CA ILE A 59 14.45 -8.07 -18.03
C ILE A 59 15.73 -7.45 -17.46
N GLY A 60 15.93 -7.57 -16.15
CA GLY A 60 17.17 -7.06 -15.53
C GLY A 60 17.06 -6.85 -14.02
N ARG A 61 15.89 -7.12 -13.42
CA ARG A 61 15.80 -7.21 -11.97
C ARG A 61 16.38 -8.56 -11.56
N SER A 62 17.40 -8.54 -10.69
CA SER A 62 17.85 -9.79 -10.06
C SER A 62 16.65 -10.40 -9.34
N GLU A 63 16.24 -11.59 -9.76
CA GLU A 63 15.26 -12.38 -9.02
C GLU A 63 15.90 -12.76 -7.69
N ILE A 64 15.50 -12.10 -6.61
CA ILE A 64 16.00 -12.37 -5.26
C ILE A 64 15.42 -13.70 -4.78
N TYR A 65 14.12 -13.89 -5.00
CA TYR A 65 13.42 -15.09 -4.56
C TYR A 65 13.28 -16.11 -5.68
N PRO A 66 13.74 -17.36 -5.48
CA PRO A 66 13.64 -18.42 -6.51
C PRO A 66 12.22 -18.95 -6.68
N LEU A 67 11.32 -18.73 -5.71
CA LEU A 67 9.93 -19.17 -5.74
C LEU A 67 9.01 -17.97 -5.86
N THR A 68 8.10 -18.05 -6.83
CA THR A 68 7.17 -16.97 -7.17
C THR A 68 5.74 -17.22 -6.71
N LYS A 69 5.44 -18.41 -6.14
CA LYS A 69 4.13 -18.78 -5.61
C LYS A 69 4.18 -18.97 -4.10
N LEU A 70 3.18 -18.46 -3.41
CA LEU A 70 3.10 -18.62 -1.96
C LEU A 70 2.95 -20.09 -1.53
N GLU A 71 2.25 -20.89 -2.33
CA GLU A 71 2.11 -22.33 -2.04
C GLU A 71 3.46 -23.05 -2.05
N ASP A 72 4.34 -22.75 -3.02
CA ASP A 72 5.68 -23.33 -3.11
C ASP A 72 6.57 -22.85 -1.94
N ILE A 73 6.45 -21.58 -1.53
CA ILE A 73 7.16 -21.04 -0.36
C ILE A 73 6.69 -21.72 0.93
N ILE A 74 5.40 -21.91 1.11
CA ILE A 74 4.86 -22.64 2.27
C ILE A 74 5.37 -24.08 2.30
N LYS A 75 5.46 -24.74 1.15
CA LYS A 75 6.04 -26.06 1.06
C LYS A 75 7.51 -26.04 1.47
N TRP A 76 8.30 -25.10 0.95
CA TRP A 76 9.69 -24.92 1.34
C TRP A 76 9.84 -24.69 2.86
N CYS A 77 9.01 -23.83 3.44
CA CYS A 77 9.00 -23.58 4.89
C CYS A 77 8.73 -24.86 5.68
N LYS A 78 7.76 -25.66 5.26
CA LYS A 78 7.43 -26.96 5.91
C LYS A 78 8.57 -27.97 5.80
N ASP A 79 9.14 -28.11 4.61
CA ASP A 79 10.23 -29.06 4.33
C ASP A 79 11.51 -28.71 5.12
N ASN A 80 11.71 -27.42 5.45
CA ASN A 80 12.87 -26.92 6.18
C ASN A 80 12.58 -26.60 7.67
N CYS A 81 11.35 -26.81 8.15
CA CYS A 81 10.91 -26.41 9.50
C CYS A 81 11.14 -24.92 9.79
N LYS A 82 10.82 -24.07 8.81
CA LYS A 82 11.04 -22.62 8.82
C LYS A 82 9.71 -21.84 8.79
N GLU A 83 9.75 -20.58 9.22
CA GLU A 83 8.68 -19.61 9.10
C GLU A 83 8.85 -18.74 7.84
N LEU A 84 7.82 -17.97 7.45
CA LEU A 84 7.86 -17.12 6.24
C LEU A 84 8.93 -16.03 6.32
N TRP A 85 9.17 -15.44 7.49
CA TRP A 85 10.22 -14.44 7.64
C TRP A 85 11.63 -15.04 7.52
N GLU A 86 11.81 -16.33 7.88
CA GLU A 86 13.08 -17.03 7.70
C GLU A 86 13.34 -17.38 6.24
N TYR A 87 12.28 -17.53 5.41
CA TYR A 87 12.44 -17.59 3.96
C TYR A 87 12.97 -16.27 3.41
N VAL A 88 12.49 -15.14 3.90
CA VAL A 88 13.03 -13.83 3.52
C VAL A 88 14.49 -13.70 3.94
N GLU A 89 14.84 -14.07 5.17
CA GLU A 89 16.21 -14.04 5.68
C GLU A 89 17.18 -14.90 4.87
N GLU A 90 16.72 -16.02 4.35
CA GLU A 90 17.56 -16.94 3.56
C GLU A 90 18.01 -16.36 2.22
N TYR A 91 17.14 -15.54 1.58
CA TYR A 91 17.38 -15.06 0.21
C TYR A 91 17.73 -13.57 0.11
N GLU A 92 17.39 -12.76 1.11
CA GLU A 92 17.73 -11.33 1.12
C GLU A 92 19.16 -11.08 1.61
N ASP A 93 19.69 -9.92 1.24
CA ASP A 93 20.98 -9.46 1.75
C ASP A 93 20.93 -9.23 3.28
N LYS A 94 22.08 -9.40 3.94
CA LYS A 94 22.22 -9.21 5.41
C LYS A 94 21.74 -7.85 5.92
N ASP A 95 21.70 -6.85 5.05
CA ASP A 95 21.26 -5.49 5.37
C ASP A 95 19.73 -5.35 5.44
N ILE A 96 18.96 -6.40 5.08
CA ILE A 96 17.49 -6.35 5.09
C ILE A 96 16.93 -5.92 6.44
N TRP A 97 17.47 -6.43 7.55
CA TRP A 97 16.99 -6.11 8.89
C TRP A 97 17.23 -4.64 9.25
N ALA A 98 18.40 -4.09 8.90
CA ALA A 98 18.70 -2.68 9.09
C ALA A 98 17.82 -1.79 8.20
N TYR A 99 17.49 -2.24 6.99
CA TYR A 99 16.54 -1.56 6.11
C TYR A 99 15.12 -1.58 6.69
N LEU A 100 14.61 -2.74 7.11
CA LEU A 100 13.28 -2.87 7.70
C LEU A 100 13.14 -2.05 8.99
N MET A 101 14.20 -1.94 9.79
CA MET A 101 14.22 -1.06 10.96
C MET A 101 14.00 0.41 10.58
N LYS A 102 14.68 0.90 9.53
CA LYS A 102 14.45 2.27 9.02
C LYS A 102 13.02 2.47 8.52
N ILE A 103 12.47 1.46 7.85
CA ILE A 103 11.07 1.44 7.38
C ILE A 103 10.12 1.55 8.58
N TRP A 104 10.30 0.71 9.59
CA TRP A 104 9.47 0.73 10.79
C TRP A 104 9.51 2.09 11.50
N HIS A 105 10.69 2.62 11.79
CA HIS A 105 10.82 3.93 12.43
C HIS A 105 10.18 5.06 11.62
N SER A 106 10.25 4.99 10.28
CA SER A 106 9.56 5.95 9.41
C SER A 106 8.04 5.81 9.51
N MET A 107 7.51 4.59 9.57
CA MET A 107 6.08 4.33 9.75
C MET A 107 5.58 4.85 11.09
N GLU A 108 6.25 4.53 12.20
CA GLU A 108 5.89 5.03 13.54
C GLU A 108 5.91 6.56 13.61
N LYS A 109 6.99 7.16 13.13
CA LYS A 109 7.12 8.62 13.08
C LYS A 109 5.99 9.28 12.29
N THR A 110 5.59 8.69 11.18
CA THR A 110 4.49 9.22 10.36
C THR A 110 3.15 9.13 11.10
N ILE A 111 2.89 8.03 11.80
CA ILE A 111 1.68 7.90 12.66
C ILE A 111 1.67 9.01 13.71
N ASP A 112 2.76 9.17 14.45
CA ASP A 112 2.83 10.15 15.55
C ASP A 112 2.68 11.59 15.06
N ILE A 113 3.29 11.95 13.92
CA ILE A 113 3.11 13.25 13.26
C ILE A 113 1.64 13.44 12.86
N GLY A 114 1.03 12.48 12.19
CA GLY A 114 -0.36 12.57 11.73
C GLY A 114 -1.36 12.70 12.87
N LEU A 115 -1.15 11.97 13.98
CA LEU A 115 -1.98 12.08 15.19
C LEU A 115 -1.87 13.45 15.87
N SER A 116 -0.74 14.14 15.71
CA SER A 116 -0.53 15.47 16.31
C SER A 116 -1.19 16.59 15.50
N LYS A 117 -1.44 16.39 14.20
CA LYS A 117 -1.94 17.40 13.28
C LYS A 117 -3.47 17.48 13.25
N THR A 118 -3.95 18.71 13.04
CA THR A 118 -5.38 19.04 12.85
C THR A 118 -5.54 19.98 11.66
N GLY A 119 -6.77 20.37 11.37
CA GLY A 119 -7.09 21.29 10.29
C GLY A 119 -7.53 20.60 9.02
N VAL A 120 -7.16 21.18 7.89
CA VAL A 120 -7.62 20.78 6.55
C VAL A 120 -6.41 20.43 5.69
N LEU A 121 -6.54 19.40 4.86
CA LEU A 121 -5.52 19.01 3.89
C LEU A 121 -5.45 20.03 2.74
N PRO A 122 -4.28 20.18 2.10
CA PRO A 122 -4.15 21.04 0.92
C PRO A 122 -5.00 20.50 -0.24
N GLY A 123 -5.33 21.39 -1.17
CA GLY A 123 -6.12 21.08 -2.35
C GLY A 123 -7.55 21.61 -2.29
N THR A 124 -8.27 21.43 -3.39
CA THR A 124 -9.61 22.00 -3.59
C THR A 124 -10.70 21.29 -2.77
N LEU A 125 -10.45 20.04 -2.33
CA LEU A 125 -11.43 19.27 -1.57
C LEU A 125 -11.59 19.74 -0.12
N LYS A 126 -10.62 20.52 0.38
CA LYS A 126 -10.59 21.01 1.78
C LYS A 126 -10.90 19.89 2.79
N TYR A 127 -10.33 18.69 2.56
CA TYR A 127 -10.60 17.52 3.36
C TYR A 127 -10.14 17.70 4.81
N PRO A 128 -11.02 17.57 5.81
CA PRO A 128 -10.65 17.78 7.20
C PRO A 128 -9.86 16.58 7.74
N ARG A 129 -8.80 16.83 8.51
CA ARG A 129 -8.06 15.80 9.24
C ARG A 129 -8.93 15.21 10.35
N LYS A 130 -8.99 13.91 10.43
CA LYS A 130 -9.85 13.14 11.35
C LYS A 130 -9.05 12.29 12.34
N ALA A 131 -7.79 11.96 12.04
CA ALA A 131 -6.97 11.03 12.81
C ALA A 131 -6.93 11.35 14.32
N GLN A 132 -6.63 12.61 14.69
CA GLN A 132 -6.58 13.02 16.09
C GLN A 132 -7.94 12.85 16.80
N MET A 133 -9.03 13.16 16.10
CA MET A 133 -10.39 13.02 16.66
C MET A 133 -10.71 11.55 16.94
N PHE A 134 -10.40 10.65 16.00
CA PHE A 134 -10.59 9.21 16.17
C PHE A 134 -9.75 8.69 17.33
N TYR A 135 -8.47 9.06 17.40
CA TYR A 135 -7.56 8.68 18.47
C TYR A 135 -8.08 9.11 19.86
N LYS A 136 -8.50 10.39 20.00
CA LYS A 136 -9.06 10.87 21.26
C LYS A 136 -10.36 10.15 21.65
N LYS A 137 -11.23 9.84 20.68
CA LYS A 137 -12.47 9.11 20.94
C LYS A 137 -12.19 7.66 21.34
N ALA A 138 -11.26 6.98 20.69
CA ALA A 138 -10.90 5.60 20.96
C ALA A 138 -10.31 5.43 22.38
N ARG A 139 -9.55 6.43 22.86
CA ARG A 139 -8.89 6.41 24.17
C ARG A 139 -9.79 6.85 25.33
N ARG A 140 -11.04 7.21 25.11
CA ARG A 140 -11.96 7.49 26.20
C ARG A 140 -12.19 6.24 27.03
N GLU A 141 -12.21 6.41 28.35
CA GLU A 141 -12.51 5.33 29.30
C GLU A 141 -13.85 4.66 28.96
N GLY A 142 -13.89 3.32 29.00
CA GLY A 142 -15.08 2.55 28.64
C GLY A 142 -15.42 2.48 27.15
N SER A 143 -14.55 2.94 26.27
CA SER A 143 -14.80 2.85 24.82
C SER A 143 -14.90 1.38 24.39
N ARG A 144 -16.10 0.98 23.93
CA ARG A 144 -16.36 -0.37 23.40
C ARG A 144 -15.57 -0.64 22.11
N LEU A 145 -15.26 0.41 21.36
CA LEU A 145 -14.58 0.32 20.06
C LEU A 145 -13.12 0.83 20.15
N LYS A 146 -12.47 0.63 21.31
CA LYS A 146 -11.12 1.15 21.55
C LYS A 146 -10.14 0.67 20.48
N ASN A 147 -10.00 -0.63 20.28
CA ASN A 147 -9.00 -1.21 19.37
C ASN A 147 -9.29 -0.81 17.92
N THR A 148 -10.51 -1.02 17.43
CA THR A 148 -10.96 -0.58 16.10
C THR A 148 -10.74 0.93 15.88
N GLY A 149 -11.08 1.74 16.89
CA GLY A 149 -10.89 3.20 16.79
C GLY A 149 -9.43 3.62 16.74
N LEU A 150 -8.53 2.91 17.41
CA LEU A 150 -7.09 3.14 17.35
C LEU A 150 -6.53 2.74 15.98
N THR A 151 -6.91 1.56 15.46
CA THR A 151 -6.52 1.13 14.12
C THR A 151 -6.95 2.13 13.04
N PHE A 152 -8.20 2.61 13.11
CA PHE A 152 -8.65 3.68 12.22
C PHE A 152 -7.81 4.95 12.37
N ALA A 153 -7.53 5.38 13.61
CA ALA A 153 -6.77 6.60 13.85
C ALA A 153 -5.36 6.52 13.27
N TYR A 154 -4.68 5.38 13.39
CA TYR A 154 -3.34 5.17 12.86
C TYR A 154 -3.34 5.17 11.32
N ALA A 155 -4.28 4.48 10.69
CA ALA A 155 -4.39 4.47 9.24
C ALA A 155 -4.74 5.86 8.68
N LEU A 156 -5.65 6.57 9.31
CA LEU A 156 -5.98 7.96 8.97
C LEU A 156 -4.76 8.88 9.13
N ALA A 157 -3.99 8.74 10.22
CA ALA A 157 -2.82 9.56 10.48
C ALA A 157 -1.80 9.49 9.34
N VAL A 158 -1.46 8.27 8.89
CA VAL A 158 -0.52 8.07 7.79
C VAL A 158 -1.09 8.56 6.46
N SER A 159 -2.35 8.24 6.17
CA SER A 159 -2.99 8.64 4.91
C SER A 159 -3.19 10.16 4.81
N GLU A 160 -3.47 10.82 5.92
CA GLU A 160 -3.56 12.28 5.99
C GLU A 160 -2.19 12.94 5.84
N GLU A 161 -1.11 12.33 6.33
CA GLU A 161 0.25 12.80 6.06
C GLU A 161 0.61 12.67 4.59
N ASN A 162 0.28 11.54 3.96
CA ASN A 162 0.43 11.38 2.50
C ASN A 162 -0.33 12.46 1.73
N GLY A 163 -1.63 12.65 2.02
CA GLY A 163 -2.45 13.68 1.39
C GLY A 163 -2.02 15.12 1.69
N GLY A 164 -1.24 15.32 2.75
CA GLY A 164 -0.65 16.59 3.16
C GLY A 164 0.76 16.88 2.65
N GLY A 165 1.33 15.98 1.85
CA GLY A 165 2.71 16.09 1.34
C GLY A 165 3.79 15.71 2.36
N GLY A 166 3.43 14.96 3.41
CA GLY A 166 4.37 14.40 4.38
C GLY A 166 5.12 13.19 3.82
N ILE A 167 6.13 12.75 4.56
CA ILE A 167 6.91 11.55 4.22
C ILE A 167 6.13 10.32 4.68
N VAL A 168 5.95 9.35 3.78
CA VAL A 168 5.30 8.06 4.06
C VAL A 168 6.13 6.92 3.48
N VAL A 169 5.96 5.73 4.05
CA VAL A 169 6.46 4.50 3.45
C VAL A 169 5.41 3.95 2.49
N THR A 170 5.81 3.57 1.29
CA THR A 170 4.91 2.87 0.35
C THR A 170 4.72 1.41 0.81
N ALA A 171 3.49 1.02 1.10
CA ALA A 171 3.17 -0.32 1.61
C ALA A 171 1.83 -0.85 1.04
N PRO A 172 1.77 -1.31 -0.25
CA PRO A 172 2.85 -1.27 -1.23
C PRO A 172 2.92 0.04 -2.04
N THR A 173 1.92 0.93 -1.97
CA THR A 173 1.85 2.22 -2.69
C THR A 173 1.59 3.38 -1.74
N CYS A 174 1.75 4.63 -2.22
CA CYS A 174 1.35 5.81 -1.45
C CYS A 174 -0.16 5.83 -1.17
N GLY A 175 -0.97 5.37 -2.12
CA GLY A 175 -2.44 5.32 -1.98
C GLY A 175 -2.92 4.38 -0.86
N ALA A 176 -2.11 3.39 -0.49
CA ALA A 176 -2.41 2.39 0.51
C ALA A 176 -1.47 2.41 1.73
N CYS A 177 -0.67 3.48 1.88
CA CYS A 177 0.41 3.59 2.86
C CYS A 177 -0.03 3.51 4.34
N GLY A 178 -1.32 3.69 4.63
CA GLY A 178 -1.84 3.69 6.00
C GLY A 178 -2.17 2.31 6.55
N VAL A 179 -2.37 1.30 5.71
CA VAL A 179 -2.91 0.00 6.13
C VAL A 179 -1.91 -0.79 6.99
N VAL A 180 -0.76 -1.10 6.42
CA VAL A 180 0.29 -1.91 7.08
C VAL A 180 0.78 -1.27 8.38
N PRO A 181 1.17 0.02 8.41
CA PRO A 181 1.66 0.63 9.66
C PRO A 181 0.59 0.71 10.74
N ALA A 182 -0.68 0.90 10.38
CA ALA A 182 -1.78 0.93 11.35
C ALA A 182 -1.97 -0.42 12.03
N VAL A 183 -1.97 -1.50 11.26
CA VAL A 183 -2.11 -2.87 11.79
C VAL A 183 -0.91 -3.21 12.67
N LEU A 184 0.33 -2.94 12.21
CA LEU A 184 1.53 -3.18 13.00
C LEU A 184 1.53 -2.40 14.32
N ARG A 185 1.18 -1.11 14.30
CA ARG A 185 1.11 -0.29 15.51
C ARG A 185 0.06 -0.80 16.48
N SER A 186 -1.11 -1.21 15.98
CA SER A 186 -2.19 -1.76 16.80
C SER A 186 -1.75 -3.05 17.49
N ILE A 187 -1.13 -3.97 16.74
CA ILE A 187 -0.67 -5.26 17.26
C ILE A 187 0.52 -5.07 18.23
N LYS A 188 1.47 -4.18 17.88
CA LYS A 188 2.59 -3.84 18.77
C LYS A 188 2.11 -3.40 20.16
N GLU A 189 1.10 -2.52 20.18
CA GLU A 189 0.54 -2.04 21.45
C GLU A 189 -0.28 -3.11 22.19
N GLU A 190 -1.02 -3.95 21.45
CA GLU A 190 -1.85 -5.01 22.02
C GLU A 190 -1.02 -6.12 22.64
N LEU A 191 0.01 -6.59 21.93
CA LEU A 191 0.86 -7.71 22.34
C LEU A 191 2.14 -7.28 23.05
N SER A 192 2.43 -5.96 23.12
CA SER A 192 3.66 -5.41 23.69
C SER A 192 4.92 -5.92 22.97
N LEU A 193 4.88 -6.02 21.63
CA LEU A 193 5.97 -6.52 20.82
C LEU A 193 7.19 -5.58 20.85
N ASP A 194 8.37 -6.15 20.84
CA ASP A 194 9.61 -5.41 20.63
C ASP A 194 9.85 -5.08 19.14
N GLU A 195 10.91 -4.32 18.85
CA GLU A 195 11.18 -3.89 17.48
C GLU A 195 11.65 -5.06 16.60
N GLU A 196 12.41 -6.01 17.14
CA GLU A 196 12.90 -7.17 16.37
C GLU A 196 11.74 -8.06 15.91
N GLU A 197 10.74 -8.25 16.76
CA GLU A 197 9.52 -8.97 16.40
C GLU A 197 8.77 -8.26 15.26
N ILE A 198 8.63 -6.94 15.33
CA ILE A 198 7.97 -6.14 14.28
C ILE A 198 8.65 -6.31 12.92
N LEU A 199 9.99 -6.44 12.88
CA LEU A 199 10.71 -6.65 11.62
C LEU A 199 10.33 -7.97 10.95
N LYS A 200 10.08 -9.04 11.72
CA LYS A 200 9.60 -10.33 11.19
C LYS A 200 8.25 -10.16 10.50
N GLY A 201 7.34 -9.42 11.12
CA GLY A 201 6.06 -9.06 10.51
C GLY A 201 6.22 -8.26 9.22
N LEU A 202 7.12 -7.26 9.19
CA LEU A 202 7.44 -6.50 7.99
C LEU A 202 8.02 -7.37 6.88
N ALA A 203 8.89 -8.32 7.20
CA ALA A 203 9.44 -9.27 6.24
C ALA A 203 8.33 -10.11 5.60
N ILE A 204 7.41 -10.67 6.40
CA ILE A 204 6.24 -11.42 5.91
C ILE A 204 5.36 -10.54 5.02
N GLY A 205 4.99 -9.34 5.48
CA GLY A 205 4.17 -8.42 4.69
C GLY A 205 4.85 -8.02 3.38
N GLY A 206 6.15 -7.76 3.41
CA GLY A 206 6.96 -7.47 2.22
C GLY A 206 6.96 -8.62 1.22
N LEU A 207 7.10 -9.86 1.69
CA LEU A 207 7.02 -11.07 0.86
C LEU A 207 5.66 -11.17 0.15
N ILE A 208 4.56 -11.04 0.88
CA ILE A 208 3.20 -11.04 0.29
C ILE A 208 3.05 -9.94 -0.77
N GLY A 209 3.50 -8.72 -0.47
CA GLY A 209 3.46 -7.60 -1.42
C GLY A 209 4.30 -7.86 -2.68
N ASN A 210 5.48 -8.46 -2.53
CA ASN A 210 6.35 -8.83 -3.65
C ASN A 210 5.70 -9.91 -4.53
N LEU A 211 5.07 -10.93 -3.95
CA LEU A 211 4.35 -11.97 -4.71
C LEU A 211 3.19 -11.39 -5.53
N ILE A 212 2.43 -10.45 -4.96
CA ILE A 212 1.37 -9.73 -5.69
C ILE A 212 1.96 -8.90 -6.83
N LYS A 213 3.06 -8.18 -6.58
CA LYS A 213 3.73 -7.34 -7.58
C LYS A 213 4.31 -8.16 -8.72
N GLU A 214 4.87 -9.33 -8.43
CA GLU A 214 5.51 -10.21 -9.41
C GLU A 214 4.49 -10.90 -10.32
N ASN A 215 3.43 -11.44 -9.73
CA ASN A 215 2.43 -12.25 -10.47
C ASN A 215 1.25 -11.43 -11.01
N ALA A 216 1.11 -10.18 -10.58
CA ALA A 216 0.05 -9.28 -11.01
C ALA A 216 0.57 -7.84 -11.11
N SER A 217 -0.07 -6.90 -10.42
CA SER A 217 0.35 -5.50 -10.32
C SER A 217 -0.11 -4.90 -9.00
N ILE A 218 0.69 -3.96 -8.50
CA ILE A 218 0.32 -3.10 -7.36
C ILE A 218 -0.08 -1.68 -7.81
N SER A 219 -0.21 -1.44 -9.11
CA SER A 219 -0.53 -0.11 -9.66
C SER A 219 -2.04 0.09 -9.81
N GLY A 220 -2.57 1.15 -9.21
CA GLY A 220 -3.97 1.56 -9.39
C GLY A 220 -4.33 1.88 -10.83
N ALA A 221 -3.36 2.36 -11.62
CA ALA A 221 -3.51 2.65 -13.05
C ALA A 221 -3.63 1.37 -13.91
N GLU A 222 -3.07 0.26 -13.46
CA GLU A 222 -3.14 -1.02 -14.18
C GLU A 222 -4.34 -1.86 -13.73
N VAL A 223 -4.53 -2.02 -12.42
CA VAL A 223 -5.51 -2.97 -11.87
C VAL A 223 -6.54 -2.35 -10.91
N GLY A 224 -6.57 -1.03 -10.79
CA GLY A 224 -7.45 -0.37 -9.82
C GLY A 224 -6.96 -0.46 -8.37
N CYS A 225 -7.79 0.00 -7.43
CA CYS A 225 -7.44 -0.01 -6.01
C CYS A 225 -7.34 -1.42 -5.39
N GLN A 226 -7.82 -2.46 -6.06
CA GLN A 226 -7.59 -3.85 -5.62
C GLN A 226 -6.09 -4.17 -5.54
N GLY A 227 -5.26 -3.65 -6.47
CA GLY A 227 -3.81 -3.80 -6.45
C GLY A 227 -3.10 -2.93 -5.42
N GLU A 228 -3.70 -1.84 -4.98
CA GLU A 228 -3.13 -0.96 -3.95
C GLU A 228 -3.64 -1.33 -2.56
N VAL A 229 -4.90 -1.01 -2.28
CA VAL A 229 -5.55 -1.21 -0.97
C VAL A 229 -5.77 -2.69 -0.69
N GLY A 230 -6.15 -3.48 -1.71
CA GLY A 230 -6.29 -4.94 -1.56
C GLY A 230 -4.95 -5.61 -1.25
N ALA A 231 -3.88 -5.25 -1.95
CA ALA A 231 -2.54 -5.75 -1.66
C ALA A 231 -2.09 -5.35 -0.24
N ALA A 232 -2.27 -4.10 0.16
CA ALA A 232 -1.93 -3.64 1.51
C ALA A 232 -2.72 -4.38 2.60
N CYS A 233 -4.01 -4.64 2.35
CA CYS A 233 -4.86 -5.41 3.25
C CYS A 233 -4.36 -6.86 3.38
N SER A 234 -3.99 -7.49 2.27
CA SER A 234 -3.41 -8.84 2.23
C SER A 234 -2.09 -8.94 3.01
N MET A 235 -1.17 -7.99 2.79
CA MET A 235 0.07 -7.85 3.54
C MET A 235 -0.20 -7.76 5.05
N ALA A 236 -1.09 -6.86 5.43
CA ALA A 236 -1.43 -6.62 6.83
C ALA A 236 -2.17 -7.79 7.50
N ALA A 237 -3.01 -8.52 6.76
CA ALA A 237 -3.69 -9.71 7.25
C ALA A 237 -2.71 -10.85 7.53
N ALA A 238 -1.74 -11.08 6.64
CA ALA A 238 -0.66 -12.04 6.87
C ALA A 238 0.15 -11.72 8.12
N ILE A 239 0.55 -10.44 8.28
CA ILE A 239 1.25 -9.93 9.47
C ILE A 239 0.44 -10.19 10.75
N ALA A 240 -0.83 -9.82 10.75
CA ALA A 240 -1.70 -9.97 11.90
C ALA A 240 -1.86 -11.45 12.29
N THR A 241 -2.09 -12.31 11.31
CA THR A 241 -2.24 -13.75 11.55
C THR A 241 -0.98 -14.37 12.12
N TYR A 242 0.20 -13.96 11.64
CA TYR A 242 1.49 -14.39 12.17
C TYR A 242 1.62 -14.04 13.66
N PHE A 243 1.40 -12.78 14.03
CA PHE A 243 1.54 -12.33 15.42
C PHE A 243 0.50 -12.92 16.36
N TYR A 244 -0.67 -13.27 15.87
CA TYR A 244 -1.69 -13.97 16.66
C TYR A 244 -1.46 -15.49 16.73
N GLY A 245 -0.31 -15.98 16.28
CA GLY A 245 0.11 -17.38 16.37
C GLY A 245 -0.51 -18.30 15.33
N GLY A 246 -0.93 -17.78 14.21
CA GLY A 246 -1.47 -18.56 13.10
C GLY A 246 -0.43 -19.44 12.43
N THR A 247 -0.86 -20.59 11.91
CA THR A 247 -0.06 -21.50 11.11
C THR A 247 0.21 -20.90 9.72
N LEU A 248 1.20 -21.45 9.00
CA LEU A 248 1.50 -21.05 7.62
C LEU A 248 0.26 -21.05 6.71
N ARG A 249 -0.64 -22.04 6.87
CA ARG A 249 -1.89 -22.12 6.11
C ARG A 249 -2.92 -21.06 6.51
N GLN A 250 -2.98 -20.71 7.79
CA GLN A 250 -3.85 -19.62 8.25
C GLN A 250 -3.34 -18.27 7.80
N ILE A 251 -2.00 -18.06 7.74
CA ILE A 251 -1.40 -16.84 7.22
C ILE A 251 -1.73 -16.67 5.73
N GLU A 252 -1.58 -17.73 4.94
CA GLU A 252 -1.95 -17.72 3.52
C GLU A 252 -3.45 -17.46 3.34
N TYR A 253 -4.30 -18.14 4.09
CA TYR A 253 -5.75 -17.94 4.02
C TYR A 253 -6.19 -16.52 4.37
N ALA A 254 -5.59 -15.91 5.40
CA ALA A 254 -5.89 -14.52 5.73
C ALA A 254 -5.45 -13.56 4.63
N ALA A 255 -4.28 -13.78 4.03
CA ALA A 255 -3.77 -12.98 2.92
C ALA A 255 -4.65 -13.12 1.67
N GLU A 256 -5.08 -14.33 1.35
CA GLU A 256 -6.01 -14.66 0.28
C GLU A 256 -7.33 -13.91 0.46
N MET A 257 -8.02 -14.14 1.59
CA MET A 257 -9.31 -13.54 1.91
C MET A 257 -9.26 -12.02 1.88
N ALA A 258 -8.20 -11.43 2.42
CA ALA A 258 -8.02 -9.99 2.44
C ALA A 258 -7.90 -9.41 1.03
N LEU A 259 -7.26 -10.10 0.08
CA LEU A 259 -7.16 -9.68 -1.31
C LEU A 259 -8.47 -9.95 -2.07
N GLU A 260 -9.04 -11.15 -1.92
CA GLU A 260 -10.28 -11.58 -2.58
C GLU A 260 -11.43 -10.60 -2.34
N HIS A 261 -11.60 -10.14 -1.09
CA HIS A 261 -12.65 -9.19 -0.72
C HIS A 261 -12.43 -7.76 -1.24
N HIS A 262 -11.33 -7.51 -1.96
CA HIS A 262 -11.05 -6.25 -2.66
C HIS A 262 -11.14 -6.39 -4.18
N LEU A 263 -11.42 -7.58 -4.72
CA LEU A 263 -11.60 -7.76 -6.17
C LEU A 263 -12.67 -6.84 -6.73
N GLY A 264 -12.39 -6.23 -7.89
CA GLY A 264 -13.27 -5.27 -8.54
C GLY A 264 -13.23 -3.85 -7.95
N MET A 265 -12.37 -3.54 -6.98
CA MET A 265 -12.27 -2.20 -6.41
C MET A 265 -11.65 -1.22 -7.40
N THR A 266 -12.45 -0.21 -7.79
CA THR A 266 -12.03 0.86 -8.70
C THR A 266 -11.02 1.81 -8.07
N CYS A 267 -10.17 2.47 -8.88
CA CYS A 267 -9.34 3.60 -8.50
C CYS A 267 -9.87 4.87 -9.18
N ASP A 268 -10.65 5.64 -8.44
CA ASP A 268 -11.42 6.79 -8.94
C ASP A 268 -11.30 8.00 -7.98
N PRO A 269 -10.06 8.51 -7.74
CA PRO A 269 -9.83 9.57 -6.76
C PRO A 269 -10.46 10.89 -7.20
N VAL A 270 -11.24 11.51 -6.30
CA VAL A 270 -11.92 12.77 -6.57
C VAL A 270 -10.92 13.89 -6.78
N GLY A 271 -11.02 14.56 -7.92
CA GLY A 271 -10.10 15.65 -8.30
C GLY A 271 -8.65 15.22 -8.52
N GLY A 272 -8.38 13.93 -8.65
CA GLY A 272 -7.03 13.38 -8.77
C GLY A 272 -6.24 13.36 -7.46
N TYR A 273 -6.86 13.73 -6.34
CA TYR A 273 -6.19 13.74 -5.04
C TYR A 273 -6.27 12.37 -4.35
N VAL A 274 -5.16 11.90 -3.81
CA VAL A 274 -5.11 10.73 -2.93
C VAL A 274 -5.71 11.09 -1.54
N GLN A 275 -6.96 11.55 -1.55
CA GLN A 275 -7.71 11.98 -0.37
C GLN A 275 -9.07 11.27 -0.29
N VAL A 276 -9.92 11.44 -1.30
CA VAL A 276 -11.26 10.86 -1.34
C VAL A 276 -11.36 9.92 -2.55
N PRO A 277 -11.63 8.63 -2.32
CA PRO A 277 -11.94 7.94 -1.07
C PRO A 277 -10.71 7.34 -0.35
N CYS A 278 -9.50 7.57 -0.82
CA CYS A 278 -8.28 6.86 -0.45
C CYS A 278 -8.03 6.84 1.07
N ILE A 279 -8.16 7.98 1.76
CA ILE A 279 -7.92 8.09 3.21
C ILE A 279 -8.83 7.14 3.99
N GLU A 280 -10.12 7.12 3.68
CA GLU A 280 -11.10 6.27 4.37
C GLU A 280 -10.92 4.79 3.99
N ARG A 281 -10.55 4.49 2.73
CA ARG A 281 -10.24 3.13 2.28
C ARG A 281 -9.10 2.51 3.07
N ASN A 282 -8.06 3.27 3.40
CA ASN A 282 -6.96 2.79 4.24
C ASN A 282 -7.43 2.38 5.64
N ALA A 283 -8.24 3.20 6.29
CA ALA A 283 -8.77 2.91 7.61
C ALA A 283 -9.63 1.63 7.61
N VAL A 284 -10.57 1.53 6.66
CA VAL A 284 -11.45 0.36 6.54
C VAL A 284 -10.65 -0.90 6.17
N ALA A 285 -9.64 -0.79 5.31
CA ALA A 285 -8.81 -1.94 4.92
C ALA A 285 -7.93 -2.43 6.07
N ALA A 286 -7.41 -1.55 6.92
CA ALA A 286 -6.66 -1.94 8.12
C ALA A 286 -7.51 -2.80 9.07
N GLU A 287 -8.76 -2.40 9.31
CA GLU A 287 -9.68 -3.18 10.14
C GLU A 287 -10.12 -4.48 9.45
N ARG A 288 -10.30 -4.46 8.13
CA ARG A 288 -10.58 -5.66 7.35
C ARG A 288 -9.43 -6.67 7.40
N ALA A 289 -8.19 -6.22 7.42
CA ALA A 289 -7.02 -7.08 7.59
C ALA A 289 -7.06 -7.83 8.93
N LEU A 290 -7.36 -7.13 10.02
CA LEU A 290 -7.55 -7.75 11.34
C LEU A 290 -8.74 -8.72 11.36
N SER A 291 -9.83 -8.37 10.67
CA SER A 291 -10.99 -9.25 10.54
C SER A 291 -10.69 -10.53 9.75
N ALA A 292 -9.92 -10.44 8.67
CA ALA A 292 -9.47 -11.61 7.89
C ALA A 292 -8.54 -12.52 8.72
N ALA A 293 -7.60 -11.91 9.45
CA ALA A 293 -6.75 -12.64 10.39
C ALA A 293 -7.58 -13.39 11.44
N ASN A 294 -8.48 -12.70 12.10
CA ASN A 294 -9.36 -13.31 13.09
C ASN A 294 -10.18 -14.47 12.50
N TYR A 295 -10.75 -14.29 11.32
CA TYR A 295 -11.53 -15.33 10.66
C TYR A 295 -10.67 -16.58 10.38
N SER A 296 -9.49 -16.41 9.80
CA SER A 296 -8.60 -17.53 9.46
C SER A 296 -8.17 -18.32 10.70
N LEU A 297 -7.91 -17.63 11.83
CA LEU A 297 -7.53 -18.23 13.10
C LEU A 297 -8.63 -19.11 13.74
N PHE A 298 -9.91 -18.86 13.42
CA PHE A 298 -11.01 -19.75 13.84
C PHE A 298 -11.14 -21.02 13.00
N THR A 299 -10.34 -21.16 11.93
CA THR A 299 -10.33 -22.31 11.05
C THR A 299 -9.08 -23.16 11.27
N ASP A 300 -9.00 -24.29 10.60
CA ASP A 300 -7.77 -25.10 10.52
C ASP A 300 -6.81 -24.61 9.39
N GLY A 301 -7.14 -23.52 8.70
CA GLY A 301 -6.42 -22.98 7.57
C GLY A 301 -6.77 -23.64 6.23
N SER A 302 -7.70 -24.59 6.20
CA SER A 302 -8.16 -25.17 4.93
C SER A 302 -9.18 -24.26 4.25
N HIS A 303 -9.02 -24.04 2.95
CA HIS A 303 -9.90 -23.21 2.12
C HIS A 303 -9.87 -23.68 0.67
N ARG A 304 -10.71 -23.09 -0.19
CA ARG A 304 -10.95 -23.58 -1.54
C ARG A 304 -10.18 -22.84 -2.63
N VAL A 305 -9.99 -21.56 -2.45
CA VAL A 305 -9.29 -20.68 -3.39
C VAL A 305 -7.96 -20.29 -2.77
N SER A 306 -6.86 -20.50 -3.46
CA SER A 306 -5.53 -20.15 -2.96
C SER A 306 -5.21 -18.66 -3.15
N PHE A 307 -4.29 -18.16 -2.36
CA PHE A 307 -3.74 -16.81 -2.56
C PHE A 307 -3.23 -16.60 -3.99
N ASP A 308 -2.52 -17.58 -4.54
CA ASP A 308 -1.96 -17.48 -5.89
C ASP A 308 -3.06 -17.36 -6.95
N GLU A 309 -4.19 -18.07 -6.80
CA GLU A 309 -5.36 -17.96 -7.70
C GLU A 309 -6.03 -16.59 -7.59
N VAL A 310 -6.14 -16.01 -6.39
CA VAL A 310 -6.71 -14.66 -6.20
C VAL A 310 -5.81 -13.60 -6.82
N VAL A 311 -4.49 -13.73 -6.73
CA VAL A 311 -3.54 -12.80 -7.37
C VAL A 311 -3.74 -12.81 -8.90
N ILE A 312 -3.87 -13.98 -9.52
CA ILE A 312 -4.16 -14.11 -10.96
C ILE A 312 -5.50 -13.47 -11.29
N THR A 313 -6.55 -13.78 -10.52
CA THR A 313 -7.90 -13.23 -10.69
C THR A 313 -7.90 -11.69 -10.57
N MET A 314 -7.10 -11.14 -9.65
CA MET A 314 -6.95 -9.69 -9.52
C MET A 314 -6.36 -9.06 -10.77
N MET A 315 -5.37 -9.70 -11.40
CA MET A 315 -4.80 -9.20 -12.66
C MET A 315 -5.82 -9.24 -13.80
N GLU A 316 -6.61 -10.30 -13.89
CA GLU A 316 -7.66 -10.45 -14.91
C GLU A 316 -8.76 -9.41 -14.73
N THR A 317 -9.33 -9.32 -13.54
CA THR A 317 -10.37 -8.32 -13.20
C THR A 317 -9.87 -6.89 -13.37
N GLY A 318 -8.58 -6.63 -13.08
CA GLY A 318 -7.94 -5.35 -13.31
C GLY A 318 -7.90 -4.95 -14.78
N LYS A 319 -7.61 -5.91 -15.68
CA LYS A 319 -7.65 -5.68 -17.14
C LYS A 319 -9.07 -5.40 -17.62
N ASP A 320 -10.08 -6.03 -17.03
CA ASP A 320 -11.49 -5.86 -17.37
C ASP A 320 -12.09 -4.56 -16.83
N LEU A 321 -11.47 -3.93 -15.85
CA LEU A 321 -11.85 -2.58 -15.40
C LEU A 321 -11.64 -1.59 -16.56
N LYS A 322 -12.71 -0.83 -16.88
CA LYS A 322 -12.62 0.26 -17.86
C LYS A 322 -11.58 1.29 -17.42
N CYS A 323 -10.89 1.90 -18.39
CA CYS A 323 -9.87 2.93 -18.16
C CYS A 323 -10.37 4.04 -17.19
N ALA A 324 -11.64 4.45 -17.30
CA ALA A 324 -12.25 5.44 -16.41
C ALA A 324 -12.26 5.07 -14.91
N TYR A 325 -11.99 3.81 -14.56
CA TYR A 325 -11.93 3.30 -13.19
C TYR A 325 -10.51 2.94 -12.74
N ARG A 326 -9.49 3.32 -13.52
CA ARG A 326 -8.09 3.04 -13.25
C ARG A 326 -7.28 4.33 -13.14
N GLU A 327 -7.48 5.05 -12.03
CA GLU A 327 -6.71 6.25 -11.62
C GLU A 327 -6.86 7.48 -12.54
N THR A 328 -7.84 7.51 -13.44
CA THR A 328 -8.03 8.62 -14.40
C THR A 328 -8.88 9.76 -13.85
N SER A 329 -9.60 9.55 -12.77
CA SER A 329 -10.60 10.50 -12.23
C SER A 329 -11.73 10.88 -13.21
N GLU A 330 -11.93 10.10 -14.26
CA GLU A 330 -12.97 10.32 -15.28
C GLU A 330 -14.26 9.52 -15.04
N GLY A 331 -14.24 8.58 -14.11
CA GLY A 331 -15.34 7.70 -13.77
C GLY A 331 -15.66 7.63 -12.29
N GLY A 332 -16.58 6.75 -11.93
CA GLY A 332 -16.90 6.37 -10.57
C GLY A 332 -17.21 7.54 -9.65
N LEU A 333 -16.60 7.56 -8.49
CA LEU A 333 -16.80 8.60 -7.47
C LEU A 333 -16.34 9.96 -7.96
N ALA A 334 -15.22 10.03 -8.68
CA ALA A 334 -14.69 11.30 -9.19
C ALA A 334 -15.70 12.01 -10.11
N LYS A 335 -16.35 11.27 -11.01
CA LYS A 335 -17.34 11.80 -11.92
C LYS A 335 -18.64 12.22 -11.22
N ASN A 336 -19.08 11.46 -10.21
CA ASN A 336 -20.36 11.66 -9.55
C ASN A 336 -20.28 12.57 -8.31
N TYR A 337 -19.07 12.92 -7.89
CA TYR A 337 -18.86 13.81 -6.76
C TYR A 337 -19.38 15.22 -7.09
N LYS A 338 -20.17 15.77 -6.16
CA LYS A 338 -20.59 17.17 -6.21
C LYS A 338 -20.04 17.87 -4.99
N ILE A 339 -19.33 18.98 -5.20
CA ILE A 339 -18.91 19.84 -4.10
C ILE A 339 -20.19 20.27 -3.37
N ARG A 340 -20.26 19.98 -2.09
CA ARG A 340 -21.32 20.45 -1.19
C ARG A 340 -20.69 21.55 -0.34
N ASP A 341 -21.28 22.73 -0.42
CA ASP A 341 -20.89 23.89 0.39
C ASP A 341 -21.11 23.61 1.88
#